data_d195413480c14d4a5824d056c9c23716
#
_entry.id   d195413480c14d4a5824d056c9c23716
#
_cell.length_a   1.000
_cell.length_b   1.000
_cell.length_c   1.000
_cell.angle_alpha   90.00
_cell.angle_beta   90.00
_cell.angle_gamma   90.00
#
_symmetry.space_group_name_H-M   'P 1'
#
loop_
_entity.id
_entity.type
_entity.pdbx_description
1 polymer ?
#
loop_
_entity_poly.entity_id
_entity_poly.type
_entity_poly.pdbx_seq_one_letter_code
_entity_poly.pdbx_strand_id
1 'polypeptide(L)'
;MRARLIANPKSGMDRVSDALPLITGRLRTIVDDLDVTITASGEDAERAAAGALDQPGDALYVAGGDGTLNAVLRGLASRDGLRALPIGVIPFGTGNDFVKALDLGDEPEAALEALLAARLVDVDIGLLNDRPFANTSAGGFIADVSEQVTETLKDVTGKLAYLIGGARALLGTVPFSARLTVNDAASGACCEVAGALDMQMFVAANARFIGGGYEIAPAALIDDGLLDVLVVPRMPILQFVGVLQSLAAAGNPAGVLHFRTSSLDLEFDRPVNVNADGELLEARTCRYRVLPGGARFFCGPHPHATQQPRSFAATDG
;
A
#
# COMPACT_ATOMS: atom_id res chain seq x y z
N MET A 1 -19.09 -10.30 19.45
CA MET A 1 -18.47 -9.54 18.34
C MET A 1 -18.99 -10.05 17.01
N ARG A 2 -19.45 -9.16 16.14
CA ARG A 2 -19.89 -9.48 14.78
C ARG A 2 -18.84 -9.01 13.78
N ALA A 3 -18.43 -9.90 12.87
CA ALA A 3 -17.39 -9.56 11.91
C ALA A 3 -17.75 -10.00 10.47
N ARG A 4 -17.07 -9.41 9.52
CA ARG A 4 -17.16 -9.79 8.11
C ARG A 4 -15.80 -10.20 7.59
N LEU A 5 -15.80 -11.20 6.72
CA LEU A 5 -14.63 -11.65 5.99
C LEU A 5 -14.87 -11.45 4.49
N ILE A 6 -14.06 -10.62 3.85
CA ILE A 6 -13.98 -10.51 2.41
C ILE A 6 -12.80 -11.38 1.95
N ALA A 7 -13.08 -12.40 1.16
CA ALA A 7 -12.08 -13.36 0.70
C ALA A 7 -12.00 -13.38 -0.83
N ASN A 8 -10.78 -13.16 -1.36
CA ASN A 8 -10.51 -13.30 -2.79
C ASN A 8 -9.89 -14.67 -3.10
N PRO A 9 -10.64 -15.64 -3.60
CA PRO A 9 -10.17 -17.01 -3.82
C PRO A 9 -9.00 -17.10 -4.80
N LYS A 10 -8.89 -16.17 -5.76
CA LYS A 10 -7.81 -16.13 -6.76
C LYS A 10 -6.49 -15.60 -6.22
N SER A 11 -6.46 -15.04 -5.02
CA SER A 11 -5.21 -14.59 -4.41
C SER A 11 -4.31 -15.78 -4.05
N GLY A 12 -3.02 -15.65 -4.35
CA GLY A 12 -2.04 -16.68 -4.05
C GLY A 12 -2.22 -17.98 -4.82
N MET A 13 -2.67 -17.94 -6.08
CA MET A 13 -2.94 -19.13 -6.91
C MET A 13 -3.96 -20.09 -6.25
N ASP A 14 -5.13 -19.56 -5.94
CA ASP A 14 -6.27 -20.25 -5.31
C ASP A 14 -6.04 -20.74 -3.86
N ARG A 15 -4.93 -20.39 -3.21
CA ARG A 15 -4.62 -20.77 -1.81
C ARG A 15 -5.65 -20.29 -0.80
N VAL A 16 -6.36 -19.17 -1.08
CA VAL A 16 -7.43 -18.67 -0.20
C VAL A 16 -8.58 -19.65 -0.11
N SER A 17 -8.98 -20.28 -1.22
CA SER A 17 -10.07 -21.25 -1.24
C SER A 17 -9.77 -22.45 -0.34
N ASP A 18 -8.55 -22.97 -0.39
CA ASP A 18 -8.12 -24.11 0.42
C ASP A 18 -8.00 -23.75 1.91
N ALA A 19 -7.56 -22.52 2.20
CA ALA A 19 -7.37 -22.03 3.57
C ALA A 19 -8.68 -21.53 4.23
N LEU A 20 -9.76 -21.31 3.44
CA LEU A 20 -10.99 -20.69 3.94
C LEU A 20 -11.61 -21.41 5.15
N PRO A 21 -11.67 -22.78 5.21
CA PRO A 21 -12.15 -23.48 6.40
C PRO A 21 -11.30 -23.20 7.65
N LEU A 22 -9.98 -23.13 7.52
CA LEU A 22 -9.07 -22.80 8.61
C LEU A 22 -9.30 -21.36 9.08
N ILE A 23 -9.33 -20.38 8.14
CA ILE A 23 -9.55 -18.97 8.44
C ILE A 23 -10.86 -18.78 9.20
N THR A 24 -11.96 -19.31 8.67
CA THR A 24 -13.28 -19.16 9.26
C THR A 24 -13.36 -19.86 10.62
N GLY A 25 -12.76 -21.04 10.76
CA GLY A 25 -12.69 -21.77 12.01
C GLY A 25 -11.94 -20.98 13.10
N ARG A 26 -10.79 -20.36 12.74
CA ARG A 26 -10.00 -19.55 13.68
C ARG A 26 -10.72 -18.25 14.05
N LEU A 27 -11.24 -17.51 13.06
CA LEU A 27 -11.96 -16.26 13.35
C LEU A 27 -13.19 -16.51 14.24
N ARG A 28 -13.92 -17.60 14.06
CA ARG A 28 -15.07 -17.98 14.93
C ARG A 28 -14.69 -18.29 16.39
N THR A 29 -13.41 -18.36 16.72
CA THR A 29 -13.00 -18.46 18.14
C THR A 29 -13.02 -17.12 18.85
N ILE A 30 -13.04 -16.01 18.12
CA ILE A 30 -13.03 -14.63 18.64
C ILE A 30 -14.25 -13.81 18.24
N VAL A 31 -15.06 -14.29 17.28
CA VAL A 31 -16.28 -13.60 16.83
C VAL A 31 -17.50 -14.54 17.00
N ASP A 32 -18.62 -13.97 17.43
CA ASP A 32 -19.87 -14.72 17.64
C ASP A 32 -20.62 -14.94 16.33
N ASP A 33 -20.52 -13.96 15.43
CA ASP A 33 -21.17 -13.95 14.13
C ASP A 33 -20.16 -13.55 13.05
N LEU A 34 -19.94 -14.42 12.06
CA LEU A 34 -19.01 -14.21 10.95
C LEU A 34 -19.73 -14.36 9.61
N ASP A 35 -19.93 -13.22 8.96
CA ASP A 35 -20.41 -13.19 7.56
C ASP A 35 -19.23 -13.28 6.60
N VAL A 36 -19.33 -14.16 5.59
CA VAL A 36 -18.25 -14.44 4.64
C VAL A 36 -18.69 -14.11 3.22
N THR A 37 -18.02 -13.15 2.60
CA THR A 37 -18.21 -12.77 1.20
C THR A 37 -17.03 -13.23 0.36
N ILE A 38 -17.28 -14.12 -0.60
CA ILE A 38 -16.29 -14.57 -1.59
C ILE A 38 -16.41 -13.67 -2.82
N THR A 39 -15.30 -13.08 -3.24
CA THR A 39 -15.25 -12.12 -4.35
C THR A 39 -14.66 -12.74 -5.60
N ALA A 40 -15.13 -12.32 -6.77
CA ALA A 40 -14.62 -12.77 -8.07
C ALA A 40 -13.61 -11.79 -8.70
N SER A 41 -13.61 -10.55 -8.24
CA SER A 41 -12.76 -9.45 -8.76
C SER A 41 -12.47 -8.40 -7.71
N GLY A 42 -11.58 -7.44 -8.02
CA GLY A 42 -11.35 -6.26 -7.18
C GLY A 42 -12.60 -5.39 -7.03
N GLU A 43 -13.38 -5.23 -8.09
CA GLU A 43 -14.65 -4.49 -8.04
C GLU A 43 -15.68 -5.15 -7.10
N ASP A 44 -15.68 -6.50 -7.04
CA ASP A 44 -16.52 -7.21 -6.08
C ASP A 44 -16.07 -6.95 -4.64
N ALA A 45 -14.77 -6.95 -4.39
CA ALA A 45 -14.21 -6.63 -3.07
C ALA A 45 -14.54 -5.20 -2.66
N GLU A 46 -14.46 -4.24 -3.59
CA GLU A 46 -14.83 -2.85 -3.38
C GLU A 46 -16.33 -2.72 -3.01
N ARG A 47 -17.23 -3.37 -3.78
CA ARG A 47 -18.66 -3.38 -3.48
C ARG A 47 -18.97 -4.06 -2.14
N ALA A 48 -18.31 -5.16 -1.84
CA ALA A 48 -18.49 -5.88 -0.57
C ALA A 48 -18.07 -5.02 0.62
N ALA A 49 -16.97 -4.29 0.49
CA ALA A 49 -16.48 -3.38 1.53
C ALA A 49 -17.44 -2.18 1.73
N ALA A 50 -17.91 -1.56 0.65
CA ALA A 50 -18.91 -0.50 0.74
C ALA A 50 -20.20 -0.98 1.39
N GLY A 51 -20.69 -2.18 1.03
CA GLY A 51 -21.88 -2.80 1.62
C GLY A 51 -21.69 -3.24 3.08
N ALA A 52 -20.45 -3.43 3.52
CA ALA A 52 -20.15 -3.75 4.91
C ALA A 52 -20.56 -2.62 5.88
N LEU A 53 -20.72 -1.41 5.40
CA LEU A 53 -21.13 -0.25 6.20
C LEU A 53 -22.65 -0.16 6.40
N ASP A 54 -23.44 -0.92 5.67
CA ASP A 54 -24.91 -0.88 5.73
C ASP A 54 -25.50 -1.62 6.93
N GLN A 55 -24.69 -2.43 7.60
CA GLN A 55 -25.16 -3.26 8.73
C GLN A 55 -24.16 -3.15 9.90
N PRO A 56 -24.62 -3.31 11.14
CA PRO A 56 -23.74 -3.31 12.31
C PRO A 56 -22.65 -4.36 12.19
N GLY A 57 -21.42 -4.00 12.53
CA GLY A 57 -20.27 -4.89 12.57
C GLY A 57 -19.17 -4.28 13.43
N ASP A 58 -18.37 -5.14 14.05
CA ASP A 58 -17.29 -4.70 14.94
C ASP A 58 -15.92 -4.78 14.25
N ALA A 59 -15.79 -5.59 13.20
CA ALA A 59 -14.53 -5.77 12.45
C ALA A 59 -14.75 -6.23 11.02
N LEU A 60 -13.78 -5.92 10.15
CA LEU A 60 -13.69 -6.38 8.76
C LEU A 60 -12.37 -7.13 8.56
N TYR A 61 -12.44 -8.39 8.16
CA TYR A 61 -11.26 -9.17 7.79
C TYR A 61 -11.13 -9.30 6.28
N VAL A 62 -9.91 -9.26 5.78
CA VAL A 62 -9.59 -9.33 4.36
C VAL A 62 -8.62 -10.49 4.13
N ALA A 63 -9.05 -11.54 3.44
CA ALA A 63 -8.19 -12.63 2.99
C ALA A 63 -7.81 -12.42 1.52
N GLY A 64 -6.57 -11.98 1.28
CA GLY A 64 -6.12 -11.63 -0.06
C GLY A 64 -4.72 -11.04 -0.08
N GLY A 65 -4.31 -10.49 -1.22
CA GLY A 65 -3.06 -9.72 -1.36
C GLY A 65 -3.30 -8.21 -1.30
N ASP A 66 -2.22 -7.44 -1.55
CA ASP A 66 -2.23 -5.97 -1.51
C ASP A 66 -3.34 -5.37 -2.40
N GLY A 67 -3.58 -5.92 -3.59
CA GLY A 67 -4.66 -5.47 -4.49
C GLY A 67 -6.07 -5.69 -3.93
N THR A 68 -6.29 -6.77 -3.16
CA THR A 68 -7.58 -7.00 -2.49
C THR A 68 -7.78 -6.01 -1.35
N LEU A 69 -6.73 -5.75 -0.56
CA LEU A 69 -6.76 -4.73 0.49
C LEU A 69 -7.06 -3.35 -0.08
N ASN A 70 -6.38 -2.96 -1.18
CA ASN A 70 -6.62 -1.68 -1.83
C ASN A 70 -8.08 -1.54 -2.32
N ALA A 71 -8.63 -2.59 -2.94
CA ALA A 71 -10.05 -2.60 -3.35
C ALA A 71 -11.00 -2.40 -2.14
N VAL A 72 -10.71 -3.05 -1.02
CA VAL A 72 -11.48 -2.87 0.22
C VAL A 72 -11.38 -1.42 0.72
N LEU A 73 -10.19 -0.84 0.75
CA LEU A 73 -10.00 0.56 1.17
C LEU A 73 -10.78 1.53 0.26
N ARG A 74 -10.78 1.31 -1.07
CA ARG A 74 -11.60 2.13 -1.99
C ARG A 74 -13.08 1.98 -1.70
N GLY A 75 -13.57 0.77 -1.46
CA GLY A 75 -14.96 0.53 -1.12
C GLY A 75 -15.39 1.25 0.16
N LEU A 76 -14.57 1.21 1.21
CA LEU A 76 -14.81 1.95 2.44
C LEU A 76 -14.74 3.47 2.21
N ALA A 77 -13.74 3.95 1.46
CA ALA A 77 -13.56 5.37 1.16
C ALA A 77 -14.73 5.95 0.35
N SER A 78 -15.30 5.17 -0.57
CA SER A 78 -16.44 5.62 -1.39
C SER A 78 -17.68 6.04 -0.57
N ARG A 79 -17.71 5.69 0.71
CA ARG A 79 -18.78 5.96 1.67
C ARG A 79 -18.29 6.65 2.95
N ASP A 80 -17.13 7.30 2.90
CA ASP A 80 -16.47 7.94 4.05
C ASP A 80 -16.28 7.01 5.26
N GLY A 81 -16.18 5.70 5.00
CA GLY A 81 -16.20 4.64 6.01
C GLY A 81 -14.85 4.05 6.38
N LEU A 82 -13.72 4.63 5.99
CA LEU A 82 -12.38 4.09 6.26
C LEU A 82 -12.11 3.80 7.74
N ARG A 83 -12.68 4.60 8.65
CA ARG A 83 -12.54 4.42 10.10
C ARG A 83 -13.68 3.65 10.74
N ALA A 84 -14.70 3.29 9.99
CA ALA A 84 -15.93 2.70 10.56
C ALA A 84 -15.66 1.33 11.22
N LEU A 85 -14.82 0.52 10.58
CA LEU A 85 -14.50 -0.83 11.04
C LEU A 85 -12.99 -1.01 11.17
N PRO A 86 -12.47 -1.63 12.25
CA PRO A 86 -11.10 -2.13 12.27
C PRO A 86 -10.89 -3.20 11.21
N ILE A 87 -9.74 -3.14 10.53
CA ILE A 87 -9.42 -4.02 9.41
C ILE A 87 -8.34 -5.03 9.83
N GLY A 88 -8.60 -6.32 9.65
CA GLY A 88 -7.62 -7.39 9.81
C GLY A 88 -7.23 -7.94 8.43
N VAL A 89 -5.94 -8.11 8.18
CA VAL A 89 -5.45 -8.62 6.90
C VAL A 89 -4.84 -10.00 7.07
N ILE A 90 -5.29 -10.95 6.25
CA ILE A 90 -4.75 -12.31 6.16
C ILE A 90 -4.08 -12.42 4.79
N PRO A 91 -2.74 -12.47 4.75
CA PRO A 91 -1.97 -12.32 3.52
C PRO A 91 -2.00 -13.57 2.64
N PHE A 92 -2.37 -13.40 1.37
CA PHE A 92 -2.29 -14.42 0.34
C PHE A 92 -1.63 -13.93 -0.94
N GLY A 93 -1.16 -12.69 -0.96
CA GLY A 93 -0.45 -12.11 -2.09
C GLY A 93 0.99 -12.59 -2.19
N THR A 94 1.64 -12.25 -3.31
CA THR A 94 3.07 -12.51 -3.51
C THR A 94 3.94 -11.49 -2.78
N GLY A 95 3.47 -10.25 -2.64
CA GLY A 95 4.19 -9.13 -2.02
C GLY A 95 3.89 -9.00 -0.53
N ASN A 96 2.62 -8.87 -0.21
CA ASN A 96 2.12 -8.63 1.16
C ASN A 96 2.88 -7.49 1.84
N ASP A 97 3.16 -6.43 1.08
CA ASP A 97 4.09 -5.37 1.51
C ASP A 97 3.54 -4.57 2.69
N PHE A 98 2.25 -4.26 2.68
CA PHE A 98 1.63 -3.52 3.78
C PHE A 98 1.49 -4.34 5.07
N VAL A 99 1.27 -5.65 4.96
CA VAL A 99 1.14 -6.56 6.11
C VAL A 99 2.41 -6.60 6.95
N LYS A 100 3.59 -6.43 6.32
CA LYS A 100 4.89 -6.32 7.00
C LYS A 100 4.95 -5.07 7.89
N ALA A 101 4.36 -3.96 7.44
CA ALA A 101 4.29 -2.73 8.24
C ALA A 101 3.37 -2.89 9.48
N LEU A 102 2.38 -3.78 9.40
CA LEU A 102 1.50 -4.14 10.51
C LEU A 102 2.08 -5.20 11.47
N ASP A 103 3.24 -5.79 11.17
CA ASP A 103 3.86 -6.88 11.94
C ASP A 103 2.96 -8.13 12.07
N LEU A 104 2.23 -8.46 11.03
CA LEU A 104 1.33 -9.63 11.01
C LEU A 104 2.01 -10.91 10.51
N GLY A 105 3.22 -10.81 9.97
CA GLY A 105 3.91 -11.91 9.30
C GLY A 105 3.46 -12.11 7.85
N ASP A 106 4.27 -12.84 7.08
CA ASP A 106 4.07 -13.04 5.64
C ASP A 106 3.16 -14.24 5.32
N GLU A 107 2.93 -15.13 6.28
CA GLU A 107 2.12 -16.34 6.11
C GLU A 107 0.75 -16.21 6.78
N PRO A 108 -0.30 -16.78 6.18
CA PRO A 108 -1.68 -16.65 6.69
C PRO A 108 -1.86 -17.13 8.12
N GLU A 109 -1.17 -18.21 8.51
CA GLU A 109 -1.26 -18.77 9.85
C GLU A 109 -0.67 -17.83 10.91
N ALA A 110 0.48 -17.20 10.61
CA ALA A 110 1.11 -16.24 11.51
C ALA A 110 0.23 -15.00 11.67
N ALA A 111 -0.35 -14.51 10.56
CA ALA A 111 -1.27 -13.39 10.58
C ALA A 111 -2.53 -13.71 11.43
N LEU A 112 -3.12 -14.89 11.26
CA LEU A 112 -4.25 -15.32 12.07
C LEU A 112 -3.92 -15.33 13.57
N GLU A 113 -2.77 -15.86 13.98
CA GLU A 113 -2.35 -15.83 15.39
C GLU A 113 -2.20 -14.40 15.93
N ALA A 114 -1.60 -13.50 15.12
CA ALA A 114 -1.48 -12.10 15.51
C ALA A 114 -2.85 -11.41 15.62
N LEU A 115 -3.77 -11.70 14.70
CA LEU A 115 -5.14 -11.17 14.71
C LEU A 115 -5.94 -11.64 15.94
N LEU A 116 -5.71 -12.87 16.42
CA LEU A 116 -6.35 -13.39 17.65
C LEU A 116 -5.94 -12.61 18.91
N ALA A 117 -4.77 -11.95 18.90
CA ALA A 117 -4.34 -11.08 19.99
C ALA A 117 -5.10 -9.73 20.04
N ALA A 118 -5.88 -9.41 19.01
CA ALA A 118 -6.76 -8.24 18.92
C ALA A 118 -6.09 -6.90 19.30
N ARG A 119 -4.91 -6.64 18.75
CA ARG A 119 -4.21 -5.35 18.91
C ARG A 119 -4.53 -4.44 17.74
N LEU A 120 -4.69 -3.16 18.02
CA LEU A 120 -5.01 -2.12 17.02
C LEU A 120 -3.96 -1.03 16.97
N VAL A 121 -3.79 -0.49 15.76
CA VAL A 121 -3.06 0.74 15.47
C VAL A 121 -3.92 1.63 14.56
N ASP A 122 -3.90 2.95 14.80
CA ASP A 122 -4.46 3.92 13.86
C ASP A 122 -3.42 4.17 12.77
N VAL A 123 -3.82 3.98 11.51
CA VAL A 123 -2.93 4.02 10.35
C VAL A 123 -3.31 5.19 9.46
N ASP A 124 -2.30 5.91 9.02
CA ASP A 124 -2.44 6.93 8.00
C ASP A 124 -2.80 6.31 6.65
N ILE A 125 -3.64 6.98 5.90
CA ILE A 125 -3.98 6.58 4.54
C ILE A 125 -3.51 7.67 3.59
N GLY A 126 -2.66 7.31 2.66
CA GLY A 126 -2.29 8.17 1.55
C GLY A 126 -3.48 8.33 0.58
N LEU A 127 -3.63 9.52 0.04
CA LEU A 127 -4.59 9.82 -1.02
C LEU A 127 -3.83 10.31 -2.26
N LEU A 128 -4.08 9.70 -3.40
CA LEU A 128 -3.66 10.16 -4.71
C LEU A 128 -4.88 10.58 -5.52
N ASN A 129 -5.07 11.87 -5.77
CA ASN A 129 -6.26 12.40 -6.46
C ASN A 129 -7.55 11.81 -5.84
N ASP A 130 -7.64 11.83 -4.49
CA ASP A 130 -8.72 11.29 -3.67
C ASP A 130 -8.86 9.74 -3.68
N ARG A 131 -7.98 9.02 -4.35
CA ARG A 131 -7.92 7.55 -4.28
C ARG A 131 -7.04 7.12 -3.12
N PRO A 132 -7.53 6.28 -2.20
CA PRO A 132 -6.75 5.82 -1.07
C PRO A 132 -5.66 4.82 -1.50
N PHE A 133 -4.53 4.89 -0.83
CA PHE A 133 -3.50 3.85 -0.84
C PHE A 133 -2.91 3.70 0.57
N ALA A 134 -2.58 2.48 0.94
CA ALA A 134 -2.06 2.18 2.26
C ALA A 134 -0.52 2.10 2.28
N ASN A 135 0.08 1.66 1.19
CA ASN A 135 1.49 1.34 1.14
C ASN A 135 2.30 2.40 0.38
N THR A 136 2.29 2.36 -0.96
CA THR A 136 3.13 3.25 -1.76
C THR A 136 2.44 3.68 -3.05
N SER A 137 2.80 4.89 -3.51
CA SER A 137 2.55 5.32 -4.88
C SER A 137 3.85 5.71 -5.55
N ALA A 138 4.05 5.30 -6.81
CA ALA A 138 5.27 5.55 -7.55
C ALA A 138 4.98 5.90 -9.01
N GLY A 139 5.78 6.80 -9.59
CA GLY A 139 5.66 7.18 -11.00
C GLY A 139 6.96 7.08 -11.76
N GLY A 140 6.86 7.04 -13.09
CA GLY A 140 7.97 6.86 -13.99
C GLY A 140 8.49 5.42 -14.00
N PHE A 141 9.80 5.22 -13.94
CA PHE A 141 10.44 3.91 -14.09
C PHE A 141 9.74 2.77 -13.32
N ILE A 142 9.40 2.96 -12.04
CA ILE A 142 8.75 1.90 -11.25
C ILE A 142 7.35 1.57 -11.78
N ALA A 143 6.58 2.57 -12.20
CA ALA A 143 5.26 2.36 -12.77
C ALA A 143 5.36 1.69 -14.15
N ASP A 144 6.34 2.08 -14.99
CA ASP A 144 6.60 1.47 -16.29
C ASP A 144 7.01 -0.01 -16.17
N VAL A 145 7.82 -0.36 -15.14
CA VAL A 145 8.15 -1.76 -14.83
C VAL A 145 6.88 -2.53 -14.45
N SER A 146 6.03 -1.95 -13.63
CA SER A 146 4.77 -2.59 -13.19
C SER A 146 3.83 -2.88 -14.36
N GLU A 147 3.78 -1.99 -15.36
CA GLU A 147 3.00 -2.18 -16.59
C GLU A 147 3.54 -3.33 -17.44
N GLN A 148 4.87 -3.46 -17.54
CA GLN A 148 5.53 -4.45 -18.40
C GLN A 148 5.60 -5.86 -17.79
N VAL A 149 5.40 -5.99 -16.47
CA VAL A 149 5.27 -7.29 -15.79
C VAL A 149 3.88 -7.86 -16.09
N THR A 150 3.67 -8.29 -17.34
CA THR A 150 2.46 -9.02 -17.77
C THR A 150 2.34 -10.37 -17.06
N GLU A 151 1.16 -10.97 -17.08
CA GLU A 151 0.88 -12.29 -16.43
C GLU A 151 1.90 -13.38 -16.81
N THR A 152 2.44 -13.32 -18.03
CA THR A 152 3.46 -14.29 -18.52
C THR A 152 4.80 -14.20 -17.78
N LEU A 153 5.13 -13.06 -17.16
CA LEU A 153 6.35 -12.88 -16.36
C LEU A 153 6.13 -13.19 -14.87
N LYS A 154 4.89 -13.29 -14.42
CA LYS A 154 4.56 -13.70 -13.04
C LYS A 154 4.90 -15.17 -12.77
N ASP A 155 4.90 -16.00 -13.83
CA ASP A 155 5.29 -17.42 -13.74
C ASP A 155 6.81 -17.63 -13.62
N VAL A 156 7.63 -16.63 -13.93
CA VAL A 156 9.06 -16.64 -13.71
C VAL A 156 9.33 -16.03 -12.34
N THR A 157 9.33 -16.89 -11.35
CA THR A 157 9.56 -16.67 -9.92
C THR A 157 10.15 -15.33 -9.47
N GLY A 158 9.31 -14.49 -8.86
CA GLY A 158 9.63 -13.51 -7.85
C GLY A 158 10.63 -12.42 -8.31
N LYS A 159 11.68 -12.24 -7.54
CA LYS A 159 12.68 -11.17 -7.71
C LYS A 159 13.35 -11.13 -9.10
N LEU A 160 13.44 -12.26 -9.81
CA LEU A 160 14.06 -12.35 -11.13
C LEU A 160 13.16 -11.73 -12.24
N ALA A 161 11.85 -11.81 -12.10
CA ALA A 161 10.91 -11.20 -13.05
C ALA A 161 10.98 -9.67 -12.99
N TYR A 162 11.14 -9.10 -11.80
CA TYR A 162 11.37 -7.67 -11.61
C TYR A 162 12.72 -7.21 -12.19
N LEU A 163 13.77 -8.02 -12.08
CA LEU A 163 15.07 -7.72 -12.68
C LEU A 163 15.04 -7.74 -14.22
N ILE A 164 14.33 -8.68 -14.83
CA ILE A 164 14.21 -8.80 -16.29
C ILE A 164 13.26 -7.72 -16.84
N GLY A 165 12.14 -7.49 -16.19
CA GLY A 165 11.22 -6.38 -16.50
C GLY A 165 11.92 -5.03 -16.34
N GLY A 166 12.72 -4.87 -15.26
CA GLY A 166 13.54 -3.70 -15.00
C GLY A 166 14.58 -3.40 -16.08
N ALA A 167 15.25 -4.42 -16.64
CA ALA A 167 16.21 -4.21 -17.72
C ALA A 167 15.55 -3.73 -19.04
N ARG A 168 14.33 -4.21 -19.33
CA ARG A 168 13.55 -3.71 -20.49
C ARG A 168 13.00 -2.30 -20.26
N ALA A 169 12.50 -2.04 -19.06
CA ALA A 169 12.01 -0.72 -18.68
C ALA A 169 13.14 0.33 -18.70
N LEU A 170 14.36 -0.03 -18.28
CA LEU A 170 15.54 0.84 -18.34
C LEU A 170 15.82 1.39 -19.75
N LEU A 171 15.55 0.58 -20.78
CA LEU A 171 15.75 0.97 -22.19
C LEU A 171 14.58 1.79 -22.74
N GLY A 172 13.41 1.74 -22.12
CA GLY A 172 12.18 2.39 -22.58
C GLY A 172 11.72 3.58 -21.74
N THR A 173 12.21 3.73 -20.51
CA THR A 173 11.79 4.83 -19.65
C THR A 173 12.26 6.17 -20.20
N VAL A 174 11.30 7.02 -20.49
CA VAL A 174 11.55 8.39 -20.93
C VAL A 174 11.47 9.30 -19.71
N PRO A 175 12.55 10.02 -19.35
CA PRO A 175 12.50 11.03 -18.31
C PRO A 175 11.39 12.04 -18.57
N PHE A 176 10.79 12.57 -17.51
CA PHE A 176 9.74 13.57 -17.54
C PHE A 176 10.09 14.73 -16.61
N SER A 177 9.51 15.89 -16.89
CA SER A 177 9.69 17.07 -16.05
C SER A 177 8.44 17.28 -15.18
N ALA A 178 8.64 17.58 -13.91
CA ALA A 178 7.55 17.93 -13.00
C ALA A 178 7.85 19.18 -12.21
N ARG A 179 6.80 19.98 -11.97
CA ARG A 179 6.78 21.00 -10.93
C ARG A 179 6.32 20.35 -9.65
N LEU A 180 7.08 20.56 -8.58
CA LEU A 180 6.77 20.03 -7.26
C LEU A 180 6.34 21.16 -6.34
N THR A 181 5.21 20.97 -5.67
CA THR A 181 4.76 21.83 -4.58
C THR A 181 4.60 20.96 -3.33
N VAL A 182 5.38 21.29 -2.30
CA VAL A 182 5.42 20.55 -1.03
C VAL A 182 4.84 21.44 0.05
N ASN A 183 3.89 20.93 0.84
CA ASN A 183 3.45 21.62 2.04
C ASN A 183 4.20 21.02 3.24
N ASP A 184 5.01 21.86 3.89
CA ASP A 184 5.68 21.48 5.13
C ASP A 184 4.68 21.46 6.29
N ALA A 185 4.41 20.26 6.79
CA ALA A 185 3.48 20.05 7.89
C ALA A 185 3.93 20.73 9.19
N ALA A 186 5.23 20.92 9.37
CA ALA A 186 5.78 21.51 10.59
C ALA A 186 5.65 23.03 10.63
N SER A 187 5.77 23.71 9.50
CA SER A 187 5.71 25.18 9.40
C SER A 187 4.41 25.70 8.78
N GLY A 188 3.61 24.85 8.19
CA GLY A 188 2.45 25.24 7.35
C GLY A 188 2.88 26.00 6.08
N ALA A 189 4.18 26.04 5.77
CA ALA A 189 4.69 26.71 4.60
C ALA A 189 4.53 25.83 3.36
N CYS A 190 3.96 26.40 2.31
CA CYS A 190 3.96 25.81 0.98
C CYS A 190 5.29 26.18 0.31
N CYS A 191 6.14 25.19 0.09
CA CYS A 191 7.40 25.38 -0.64
C CYS A 191 7.26 24.86 -2.06
N GLU A 192 7.27 25.76 -3.04
CA GLU A 192 7.49 25.36 -4.41
C GLU A 192 8.99 25.04 -4.56
N VAL A 193 9.31 23.82 -4.97
CA VAL A 193 10.67 23.49 -5.40
C VAL A 193 10.91 24.25 -6.70
N ALA A 194 11.84 25.21 -6.68
CA ALA A 194 12.02 26.20 -7.74
C ALA A 194 12.21 25.57 -9.12
N GLY A 195 11.26 25.80 -10.01
CA GLY A 195 11.28 25.36 -11.39
C GLY A 195 10.84 23.90 -11.60
N ALA A 196 10.82 23.48 -12.88
CA ALA A 196 10.56 22.10 -13.24
C ALA A 196 11.82 21.24 -13.01
N LEU A 197 11.65 20.09 -12.39
CA LEU A 197 12.70 19.10 -12.16
C LEU A 197 12.56 17.94 -13.16
N ASP A 198 13.62 17.69 -13.93
CA ASP A 198 13.70 16.50 -14.76
C ASP A 198 13.98 15.28 -13.88
N MET A 199 13.13 14.26 -13.95
CA MET A 199 13.23 13.07 -13.14
C MET A 199 13.02 11.78 -13.92
N GLN A 200 13.53 10.68 -13.41
CA GLN A 200 13.34 9.33 -13.93
C GLN A 200 12.26 8.57 -13.18
N MET A 201 12.13 8.85 -11.89
CA MET A 201 11.07 8.26 -11.06
C MET A 201 10.86 9.08 -9.78
N PHE A 202 9.70 8.87 -9.17
CA PHE A 202 9.43 9.29 -7.80
C PHE A 202 8.65 8.20 -7.06
N VAL A 203 8.71 8.25 -5.73
CA VAL A 203 7.92 7.41 -4.82
C VAL A 203 7.35 8.31 -3.73
N ALA A 204 6.09 8.14 -3.42
CA ALA A 204 5.42 8.67 -2.23
C ALA A 204 4.99 7.48 -1.38
N ALA A 205 5.70 7.25 -0.27
CA ALA A 205 5.55 6.08 0.56
C ALA A 205 4.86 6.42 1.88
N ASN A 206 3.75 5.73 2.17
CA ASN A 206 3.10 5.72 3.48
C ASN A 206 3.66 4.59 4.36
N ALA A 207 4.16 3.50 3.72
CA ALA A 207 4.81 2.40 4.39
C ALA A 207 6.14 2.06 3.70
N ARG A 208 6.93 1.15 4.30
CA ARG A 208 8.34 0.95 3.95
C ARG A 208 8.59 0.19 2.65
N PHE A 209 7.71 -0.76 2.31
CA PHE A 209 8.01 -1.79 1.31
C PHE A 209 7.31 -1.52 -0.02
N ILE A 210 7.92 -2.01 -1.11
CA ILE A 210 7.35 -1.99 -2.46
C ILE A 210 7.78 -3.25 -3.22
N GLY A 211 6.92 -3.73 -4.11
CA GLY A 211 7.26 -4.74 -5.10
C GLY A 211 7.67 -6.11 -4.53
N GLY A 212 7.10 -6.52 -3.40
CA GLY A 212 7.33 -7.83 -2.80
C GLY A 212 8.51 -7.86 -1.83
N GLY A 213 8.68 -6.80 -1.04
CA GLY A 213 9.61 -6.74 0.09
C GLY A 213 10.87 -5.93 -0.14
N TYR A 214 10.92 -5.08 -1.16
CA TYR A 214 11.99 -4.08 -1.27
C TYR A 214 11.70 -2.91 -0.33
N GLU A 215 12.62 -2.60 0.56
CA GLU A 215 12.47 -1.51 1.54
C GLU A 215 12.87 -0.17 0.89
N ILE A 216 11.90 0.46 0.22
CA ILE A 216 12.13 1.71 -0.54
C ILE A 216 12.18 2.94 0.36
N ALA A 217 11.51 2.91 1.50
CA ALA A 217 11.43 3.99 2.48
C ALA A 217 11.67 3.46 3.90
N PRO A 218 12.93 3.13 4.28
CA PRO A 218 13.22 2.45 5.55
C PRO A 218 12.79 3.23 6.81
N ALA A 219 12.68 4.55 6.71
CA ALA A 219 12.29 5.43 7.81
C ALA A 219 10.77 5.66 7.90
N ALA A 220 9.99 5.20 6.91
CA ALA A 220 8.55 5.43 6.88
C ALA A 220 7.84 4.81 8.10
N LEU A 221 6.89 5.56 8.65
CA LEU A 221 6.02 5.16 9.76
C LEU A 221 4.57 5.32 9.32
N ILE A 222 3.74 4.35 9.66
CA ILE A 222 2.36 4.28 9.17
C ILE A 222 1.37 5.17 9.95
N ASP A 223 1.85 5.99 10.90
CA ASP A 223 0.99 6.73 11.82
C ASP A 223 1.55 8.12 12.22
N ASP A 224 2.45 8.70 11.44
CA ASP A 224 3.09 9.98 11.78
C ASP A 224 2.57 11.19 10.98
N GLY A 225 1.55 10.96 10.15
CA GLY A 225 0.91 11.98 9.33
C GLY A 225 1.72 12.42 8.11
N LEU A 226 2.74 11.65 7.71
CA LEU A 226 3.67 12.02 6.66
C LEU A 226 3.82 10.94 5.59
N LEU A 227 4.12 11.35 4.37
CA LEU A 227 4.66 10.50 3.31
C LEU A 227 6.18 10.68 3.25
N ASP A 228 6.89 9.59 3.15
CA ASP A 228 8.30 9.58 2.77
C ASP A 228 8.40 9.67 1.25
N VAL A 229 8.98 10.75 0.73
CA VAL A 229 9.04 11.03 -0.70
C VAL A 229 10.47 10.88 -1.19
N LEU A 230 10.66 10.02 -2.20
CA LEU A 230 11.90 9.91 -2.95
C LEU A 230 11.69 10.48 -4.36
N VAL A 231 12.62 11.31 -4.82
CA VAL A 231 12.66 11.75 -6.21
C VAL A 231 14.05 11.45 -6.77
N VAL A 232 14.10 10.69 -7.86
CA VAL A 232 15.32 10.38 -8.57
C VAL A 232 15.40 11.30 -9.79
N PRO A 233 16.28 12.32 -9.75
CA PRO A 233 16.49 13.22 -10.87
C PRO A 233 17.00 12.47 -12.11
N ARG A 234 16.83 13.10 -13.26
CA ARG A 234 17.44 12.60 -14.50
C ARG A 234 18.95 12.49 -14.36
N MET A 235 19.47 11.31 -14.65
CA MET A 235 20.90 10.99 -14.56
C MET A 235 21.29 9.97 -15.63
N PRO A 236 22.61 9.81 -15.91
CA PRO A 236 23.11 8.77 -16.81
C PRO A 236 22.67 7.37 -16.37
N ILE A 237 22.38 6.49 -17.34
CA ILE A 237 21.83 5.14 -17.08
C ILE A 237 22.66 4.33 -16.08
N LEU A 238 23.98 4.37 -16.16
CA LEU A 238 24.85 3.64 -15.25
C LEU A 238 24.74 4.15 -13.79
N GLN A 239 24.58 5.44 -13.60
CA GLN A 239 24.36 6.03 -12.28
C GLN A 239 22.98 5.64 -11.77
N PHE A 240 21.95 5.66 -12.62
CA PHE A 240 20.60 5.26 -12.26
C PHE A 240 20.54 3.78 -11.82
N VAL A 241 21.22 2.88 -12.54
CA VAL A 241 21.34 1.47 -12.11
C VAL A 241 21.98 1.36 -10.71
N GLY A 242 23.04 2.14 -10.43
CA GLY A 242 23.66 2.19 -9.10
C GLY A 242 22.69 2.71 -8.02
N VAL A 243 21.88 3.70 -8.33
CA VAL A 243 20.81 4.20 -7.44
C VAL A 243 19.80 3.11 -7.15
N LEU A 244 19.28 2.40 -8.16
CA LEU A 244 18.32 1.31 -7.98
C LEU A 244 18.90 0.18 -7.12
N GLN A 245 20.16 -0.20 -7.34
CA GLN A 245 20.83 -1.22 -6.52
C GLN A 245 20.98 -0.78 -5.06
N SER A 246 21.32 0.49 -4.83
CA SER A 246 21.42 1.05 -3.47
C SER A 246 20.06 1.05 -2.78
N LEU A 247 19.01 1.52 -3.45
CA LEU A 247 17.64 1.51 -2.92
C LEU A 247 17.17 0.08 -2.60
N ALA A 248 17.44 -0.86 -3.49
CA ALA A 248 17.09 -2.27 -3.26
C ALA A 248 17.81 -2.90 -2.05
N ALA A 249 18.94 -2.32 -1.63
CA ALA A 249 19.68 -2.69 -0.43
C ALA A 249 19.34 -1.81 0.79
N ALA A 250 18.21 -1.11 0.77
CA ALA A 250 17.78 -0.13 1.78
C ALA A 250 18.82 0.97 2.06
N GLY A 251 19.61 1.31 1.04
CA GLY A 251 20.63 2.36 1.10
C GLY A 251 20.07 3.74 0.80
N ASN A 252 20.87 4.77 1.12
CA ASN A 252 20.55 6.16 0.79
C ASN A 252 21.54 6.68 -0.28
N PRO A 253 21.24 6.50 -1.58
CA PRO A 253 22.15 6.85 -2.65
C PRO A 253 22.27 8.36 -2.81
N ALA A 254 23.49 8.83 -3.10
CA ALA A 254 23.72 10.24 -3.41
C ALA A 254 22.97 10.69 -4.68
N GLY A 255 22.47 11.93 -4.67
CA GLY A 255 21.75 12.52 -5.80
C GLY A 255 20.27 12.18 -5.87
N VAL A 256 19.74 11.43 -4.91
CA VAL A 256 18.30 11.24 -4.71
C VAL A 256 17.81 12.30 -3.71
N LEU A 257 16.69 12.94 -4.05
CA LEU A 257 16.01 13.82 -3.10
C LEU A 257 15.13 12.96 -2.20
N HIS A 258 15.29 13.14 -0.89
CA HIS A 258 14.45 12.47 0.10
C HIS A 258 13.93 13.50 1.09
N PHE A 259 12.62 13.56 1.27
CA PHE A 259 11.95 14.45 2.21
C PHE A 259 10.65 13.85 2.69
N ARG A 260 10.09 14.39 3.77
CA ARG A 260 8.83 13.96 4.35
C ARG A 260 7.81 15.09 4.30
N THR A 261 6.58 14.76 3.97
CA THR A 261 5.52 15.77 3.82
C THR A 261 4.13 15.19 4.05
N SER A 262 3.21 16.01 4.53
CA SER A 262 1.78 15.65 4.61
C SER A 262 1.05 15.87 3.29
N SER A 263 1.63 16.63 2.35
CA SER A 263 1.06 16.81 1.02
C SER A 263 2.10 17.18 -0.03
N LEU A 264 1.89 16.67 -1.25
CA LEU A 264 2.73 16.89 -2.41
C LEU A 264 1.85 17.01 -3.64
N ASP A 265 2.03 18.09 -4.40
CA ASP A 265 1.43 18.24 -5.73
C ASP A 265 2.53 18.13 -6.79
N LEU A 266 2.30 17.30 -7.80
CA LEU A 266 3.15 17.11 -8.97
C LEU A 266 2.38 17.48 -10.23
N GLU A 267 2.91 18.40 -11.02
CA GLU A 267 2.40 18.75 -12.35
C GLU A 267 3.42 18.34 -13.41
N PHE A 268 3.04 17.39 -14.26
CA PHE A 268 3.92 16.82 -15.28
C PHE A 268 3.80 17.56 -16.63
N ASP A 269 4.91 17.67 -17.35
CA ASP A 269 4.97 18.21 -18.70
C ASP A 269 4.20 17.35 -19.73
N ARG A 270 4.04 16.05 -19.45
CA ARG A 270 3.30 15.06 -20.22
C ARG A 270 2.55 14.10 -19.33
N PRO A 271 1.61 13.27 -19.85
CA PRO A 271 1.07 12.17 -19.07
C PRO A 271 2.17 11.21 -18.62
N VAL A 272 2.11 10.79 -17.35
CA VAL A 272 3.06 9.87 -16.71
C VAL A 272 2.28 8.72 -16.09
N ASN A 273 2.80 7.51 -16.27
CA ASN A 273 2.28 6.34 -15.59
C ASN A 273 2.59 6.44 -14.08
N VAL A 274 1.58 6.27 -13.27
CA VAL A 274 1.67 6.24 -11.80
C VAL A 274 0.99 4.98 -11.30
N ASN A 275 1.63 4.29 -10.40
CA ASN A 275 1.10 3.13 -9.71
C ASN A 275 0.80 3.51 -8.26
N ALA A 276 -0.36 3.14 -7.74
CA ALA A 276 -0.71 3.26 -6.32
C ALA A 276 -1.20 1.90 -5.83
N ASP A 277 -0.45 1.27 -4.91
CA ASP A 277 -0.73 -0.06 -4.37
C ASP A 277 -1.07 -1.11 -5.44
N GLY A 278 -0.36 -1.09 -6.56
CA GLY A 278 -0.54 -2.02 -7.68
C GLY A 278 -1.53 -1.57 -8.76
N GLU A 279 -2.22 -0.45 -8.60
CA GLU A 279 -3.10 0.11 -9.62
C GLU A 279 -2.41 1.16 -10.46
N LEU A 280 -2.39 0.93 -11.78
CA LEU A 280 -1.83 1.85 -12.75
C LEU A 280 -2.86 2.91 -13.16
N LEU A 281 -2.41 4.13 -13.23
CA LEU A 281 -3.15 5.25 -13.80
C LEU A 281 -2.20 6.14 -14.60
N GLU A 282 -2.69 6.77 -15.63
CA GLU A 282 -1.97 7.80 -16.39
C GLU A 282 -2.44 9.18 -15.90
N ALA A 283 -1.51 10.06 -15.51
CA ALA A 283 -1.83 11.34 -14.93
C ALA A 283 -0.92 12.47 -15.45
N ARG A 284 -1.49 13.67 -15.59
CA ARG A 284 -0.73 14.93 -15.77
C ARG A 284 -0.55 15.68 -14.46
N THR A 285 -1.36 15.34 -13.47
CA THR A 285 -1.30 15.96 -12.14
C THR A 285 -1.54 14.90 -11.08
N CYS A 286 -0.66 14.84 -10.10
CA CYS A 286 -0.82 14.00 -8.92
C CYS A 286 -0.88 14.88 -7.68
N ARG A 287 -1.99 14.79 -6.93
CA ARG A 287 -2.18 15.46 -5.65
C ARG A 287 -2.14 14.43 -4.56
N TYR A 288 -1.05 14.44 -3.81
CA TYR A 288 -0.89 13.56 -2.65
C TYR A 288 -1.29 14.29 -1.37
N ARG A 289 -2.01 13.59 -0.51
CA ARG A 289 -2.39 14.04 0.83
C ARG A 289 -2.31 12.86 1.78
N VAL A 290 -2.07 13.13 3.03
CA VAL A 290 -2.21 12.15 4.10
C VAL A 290 -3.55 12.38 4.80
N LEU A 291 -4.24 11.30 5.07
CA LEU A 291 -5.38 11.26 5.99
C LEU A 291 -4.88 10.65 7.31
N PRO A 292 -4.50 11.49 8.30
CA PRO A 292 -3.88 11.00 9.52
C PRO A 292 -4.82 10.10 10.31
N GLY A 293 -4.35 8.92 10.71
CA GLY A 293 -5.15 7.90 11.36
C GLY A 293 -6.39 7.53 10.55
N GLY A 294 -6.32 7.57 9.23
CA GLY A 294 -7.44 7.42 8.30
C GLY A 294 -8.15 6.08 8.39
N ALA A 295 -7.47 5.03 8.86
CA ALA A 295 -8.06 3.72 9.09
C ALA A 295 -7.52 3.08 10.38
N ARG A 296 -8.21 2.06 10.87
CA ARG A 296 -7.76 1.27 12.03
C ARG A 296 -7.43 -0.14 11.57
N PHE A 297 -6.25 -0.63 11.93
CA PHE A 297 -5.84 -1.97 11.57
C PHE A 297 -5.53 -2.82 12.80
N PHE A 298 -5.88 -4.11 12.72
CA PHE A 298 -5.29 -5.10 13.59
C PHE A 298 -3.82 -5.28 13.23
N CYS A 299 -2.96 -5.45 14.24
CA CYS A 299 -1.52 -5.53 14.06
C CYS A 299 -0.88 -6.52 15.02
N GLY A 300 0.36 -6.89 14.74
CA GLY A 300 1.25 -7.59 15.65
C GLY A 300 1.77 -6.71 16.78
N PRO A 301 2.73 -7.20 17.56
CA PRO A 301 3.26 -6.48 18.73
C PRO A 301 4.13 -5.26 18.38
N HIS A 302 4.75 -5.23 17.20
CA HIS A 302 5.77 -4.24 16.81
C HIS A 302 5.52 -3.66 15.40
N PRO A 303 4.34 -3.05 15.12
CA PRO A 303 4.09 -2.43 13.82
C PRO A 303 5.07 -1.29 13.58
N HIS A 304 5.30 -0.94 12.31
CA HIS A 304 6.13 0.21 11.92
C HIS A 304 5.40 1.54 12.19
N ALA A 305 5.07 1.78 13.46
CA ALA A 305 4.28 2.90 13.94
C ALA A 305 4.95 3.59 15.13
N THR A 306 4.56 4.83 15.39
CA THR A 306 4.98 5.59 16.59
C THR A 306 4.18 5.19 17.81
N GLN A 307 2.90 4.83 17.59
CA GLN A 307 1.96 4.48 18.66
C GLN A 307 2.18 3.03 19.13
N GLN A 308 2.01 2.81 20.43
CA GLN A 308 1.92 1.46 20.95
C GLN A 308 0.56 0.84 20.57
N PRO A 309 0.54 -0.43 20.13
CA PRO A 309 -0.71 -1.12 19.82
C PRO A 309 -1.64 -1.17 21.03
N ARG A 310 -2.93 -0.91 20.82
CA ARG A 310 -3.99 -0.94 21.82
C ARG A 310 -4.74 -2.25 21.77
N SER A 311 -5.18 -2.76 22.93
CA SER A 311 -6.11 -3.88 22.95
C SER A 311 -7.45 -3.47 22.34
N PHE A 312 -8.00 -4.31 21.50
CA PHE A 312 -9.35 -4.17 20.96
C PHE A 312 -10.33 -4.83 21.96
N ALA A 313 -11.20 -4.02 22.53
CA ALA A 313 -12.39 -4.49 23.23
C ALA A 313 -13.59 -4.21 22.33
N ALA A 314 -14.31 -5.23 21.91
CA ALA A 314 -15.59 -5.04 21.27
C ALA A 314 -16.48 -4.26 22.24
N THR A 315 -17.05 -3.17 21.80
CA THR A 315 -18.02 -2.42 22.58
C THR A 315 -19.22 -3.33 22.82
N ASP A 316 -19.48 -3.66 24.09
CA ASP A 316 -20.76 -4.23 24.50
C ASP A 316 -21.85 -3.24 24.06
N GLY A 317 -22.54 -3.55 22.94
CA GLY A 317 -23.59 -2.75 22.34
C GLY A 317 -24.96 -3.17 22.81
#